data_626b2d99e81130cef2741c85f0b0fc60
#
_entry.id   626b2d99e81130cef2741c85f0b0fc60
#
_cell.length_a   1.000
_cell.length_b   1.000
_cell.length_c   1.000
_cell.angle_alpha   90.00
_cell.angle_beta   90.00
_cell.angle_gamma   90.00
#
_symmetry.space_group_name_H-M   'P 1'
#
loop_
_entity.id
_entity.type
_entity.pdbx_description
1 polymer ?
#
loop_
_entity_poly.entity_id
_entity_poly.type
_entity_poly.pdbx_seq_one_letter_code
_entity_poly.pdbx_strand_id
1 'polypeptide(L)'
;EATVPARGEQMTMLDAAQALAGVKKIVAIDPSRLDMWVRGGRLMADDLGLLHDALHWWQKCRNFTPDEATPLVEMASILADMGEYEEAQRRLESILEENMDVPTSQFTRINGLLNLVRAAALQDSKEIFRPYEKHHNGWEAIRQKMKKPPMSENFIFLMISVPLLLGVIYFSQQFAGQGWGSFCLTSLVILFIVLFSMRTAKRWFQLINRPAFNLLRAMNFEASTGHTVLQED
;
A
#
# COMPACT_ATOMS: atom_id res chain seq x y z
N GLU A 1 22.70 -27.98 -1.86
CA GLU A 1 21.25 -28.14 -1.60
C GLU A 1 20.86 -27.16 -0.54
N ALA A 2 20.27 -26.03 -0.94
CA ALA A 2 19.67 -25.11 0.01
C ALA A 2 18.38 -25.75 0.50
N THR A 3 18.34 -26.14 1.76
CA THR A 3 17.18 -26.72 2.42
C THR A 3 16.02 -25.71 2.35
N VAL A 4 14.99 -26.07 1.58
CA VAL A 4 13.70 -25.35 1.60
C VAL A 4 13.08 -25.65 2.97
N PRO A 5 12.77 -24.63 3.80
CA PRO A 5 12.17 -24.87 5.10
C PRO A 5 10.85 -25.61 4.94
N ALA A 6 10.54 -26.51 5.86
CA ALA A 6 9.30 -27.25 5.86
C ALA A 6 8.11 -26.28 5.93
N ARG A 7 7.01 -26.65 5.28
CA ARG A 7 5.80 -25.81 5.15
C ARG A 7 5.32 -25.34 6.52
N GLY A 8 5.61 -24.07 6.88
CA GLY A 8 5.20 -23.44 8.15
C GLY A 8 6.34 -22.91 9.01
N GLU A 9 7.58 -23.17 8.67
CA GLU A 9 8.74 -22.58 9.34
C GLU A 9 9.09 -21.23 8.70
N GLN A 10 9.16 -20.16 9.51
CA GLN A 10 9.60 -18.85 9.02
C GLN A 10 11.07 -18.93 8.66
N MET A 11 11.42 -18.52 7.44
CA MET A 11 12.80 -18.46 6.98
C MET A 11 13.59 -17.50 7.86
N THR A 12 14.74 -17.96 8.40
CA THR A 12 15.60 -17.08 9.18
C THR A 12 16.34 -16.12 8.25
N MET A 13 16.79 -14.97 8.77
CA MET A 13 17.62 -14.03 7.98
C MET A 13 18.89 -14.69 7.43
N LEU A 14 19.46 -15.64 8.15
CA LEU A 14 20.64 -16.39 7.70
C LEU A 14 20.30 -17.28 6.50
N ASP A 15 19.16 -17.98 6.56
CA ASP A 15 18.71 -18.85 5.47
C ASP A 15 18.39 -18.02 4.23
N ALA A 16 17.76 -16.86 4.40
CA ALA A 16 17.47 -15.93 3.32
C ALA A 16 18.75 -15.40 2.67
N ALA A 17 19.77 -15.06 3.47
CA ALA A 17 21.06 -14.61 2.96
C ALA A 17 21.80 -15.71 2.19
N GLN A 18 21.78 -16.95 2.69
CA GLN A 18 22.36 -18.11 2.01
C GLN A 18 21.63 -18.43 0.70
N ALA A 19 20.29 -18.40 0.72
CA ALA A 19 19.46 -18.57 -0.47
C ALA A 19 19.76 -17.50 -1.52
N LEU A 20 19.88 -16.23 -1.10
CA LEU A 20 20.23 -15.11 -1.98
C LEU A 20 21.60 -15.29 -2.62
N ALA A 21 22.61 -15.76 -1.85
CA ALA A 21 23.94 -16.04 -2.39
C ALA A 21 23.89 -17.14 -3.47
N GLY A 22 23.05 -18.16 -3.30
CA GLY A 22 22.78 -19.18 -4.30
C GLY A 22 22.12 -18.62 -5.56
N VAL A 23 21.08 -17.80 -5.39
CA VAL A 23 20.37 -17.15 -6.49
C VAL A 23 21.30 -16.23 -7.30
N LYS A 24 22.14 -15.42 -6.63
CA LYS A 24 23.12 -14.55 -7.30
C LYS A 24 24.10 -15.35 -8.18
N LYS A 25 24.54 -16.53 -7.74
CA LYS A 25 25.41 -17.41 -8.55
C LYS A 25 24.67 -17.93 -9.80
N ILE A 26 23.40 -18.33 -9.66
CA ILE A 26 22.60 -18.85 -10.78
C ILE A 26 22.39 -17.75 -11.81
N VAL A 27 21.98 -16.55 -11.38
CA VAL A 27 21.77 -15.39 -12.27
C VAL A 27 23.06 -14.94 -12.95
N ALA A 28 24.21 -15.07 -12.30
CA ALA A 28 25.50 -14.77 -12.91
C ALA A 28 25.88 -15.75 -14.04
N ILE A 29 25.41 -17.01 -13.95
CA ILE A 29 25.64 -18.04 -14.99
C ILE A 29 24.62 -17.91 -16.11
N ASP A 30 23.35 -17.71 -15.76
CA ASP A 30 22.25 -17.61 -16.70
C ASP A 30 21.32 -16.42 -16.35
N PRO A 31 21.61 -15.24 -16.91
CA PRO A 31 20.80 -14.04 -16.66
C PRO A 31 19.39 -14.08 -17.27
N SER A 32 19.09 -15.05 -18.14
CA SER A 32 17.76 -15.17 -18.78
C SER A 32 16.70 -15.75 -17.84
N ARG A 33 17.09 -16.31 -16.71
CA ARG A 33 16.19 -16.93 -15.74
C ARG A 33 15.44 -15.91 -14.90
N LEU A 34 14.32 -15.42 -15.44
CA LEU A 34 13.45 -14.46 -14.74
C LEU A 34 12.93 -14.97 -13.39
N ASP A 35 12.68 -16.29 -13.26
CA ASP A 35 12.27 -16.93 -12.01
C ASP A 35 13.28 -16.70 -10.88
N MET A 36 14.57 -16.72 -11.20
CA MET A 36 15.65 -16.46 -10.23
C MET A 36 15.75 -14.97 -9.90
N TRP A 37 15.52 -14.07 -10.86
CA TRP A 37 15.44 -12.64 -10.57
C TRP A 37 14.28 -12.33 -9.62
N VAL A 38 13.09 -12.92 -9.85
CA VAL A 38 11.92 -12.76 -8.98
C VAL A 38 12.22 -13.27 -7.58
N ARG A 39 12.82 -14.46 -7.46
CA ARG A 39 13.20 -15.03 -6.16
C ARG A 39 14.22 -14.15 -5.43
N GLY A 40 15.25 -13.67 -6.12
CA GLY A 40 16.27 -12.80 -5.55
C GLY A 40 15.71 -11.46 -5.09
N GLY A 41 14.83 -10.84 -5.89
CA GLY A 41 14.16 -9.60 -5.54
C GLY A 41 13.29 -9.71 -4.29
N ARG A 42 12.52 -10.81 -4.17
CA ARG A 42 11.73 -11.08 -2.95
C ARG A 42 12.58 -11.32 -1.73
N LEU A 43 13.61 -12.15 -1.83
CA LEU A 43 14.54 -12.37 -0.72
C LEU A 43 15.18 -11.06 -0.25
N MET A 44 15.52 -10.14 -1.17
CA MET A 44 16.09 -8.85 -0.81
C MET A 44 15.03 -7.93 -0.18
N ALA A 45 13.86 -7.78 -0.77
CA ALA A 45 12.86 -6.83 -0.34
C ALA A 45 12.05 -7.32 0.87
N ASP A 46 11.56 -8.57 0.83
CA ASP A 46 10.59 -9.07 1.80
C ASP A 46 11.26 -9.74 3.01
N ASP A 47 12.35 -10.53 2.78
CA ASP A 47 12.97 -11.31 3.85
C ASP A 47 14.18 -10.61 4.49
N LEU A 48 14.97 -9.85 3.69
CA LEU A 48 16.18 -9.18 4.16
C LEU A 48 16.02 -7.66 4.30
N GLY A 49 14.96 -7.08 3.74
CA GLY A 49 14.68 -5.65 3.78
C GLY A 49 15.68 -4.74 3.07
N LEU A 50 16.45 -5.31 2.16
CA LEU A 50 17.46 -4.61 1.38
C LEU A 50 16.80 -3.87 0.19
N LEU A 51 15.93 -2.88 0.48
CA LEU A 51 15.09 -2.21 -0.53
C LEU A 51 15.92 -1.55 -1.64
N HIS A 52 16.99 -0.84 -1.28
CA HIS A 52 17.87 -0.20 -2.27
C HIS A 52 18.60 -1.21 -3.13
N ASP A 53 19.10 -2.29 -2.52
CA ASP A 53 19.76 -3.37 -3.25
C ASP A 53 18.77 -4.10 -4.17
N ALA A 54 17.53 -4.28 -3.73
CA ALA A 54 16.45 -4.84 -4.54
C ALA A 54 16.12 -3.95 -5.75
N LEU A 55 16.10 -2.61 -5.61
CA LEU A 55 15.96 -1.69 -6.74
C LEU A 55 17.12 -1.86 -7.76
N HIS A 56 18.35 -1.92 -7.28
CA HIS A 56 19.51 -2.18 -8.15
C HIS A 56 19.46 -3.57 -8.81
N TRP A 57 18.96 -4.56 -8.08
CA TRP A 57 18.75 -5.91 -8.60
C TRP A 57 17.77 -5.91 -9.77
N TRP A 58 16.61 -5.29 -9.58
CA TRP A 58 15.60 -5.19 -10.61
C TRP A 58 16.02 -4.32 -11.81
N GLN A 59 16.80 -3.26 -11.56
CA GLN A 59 17.38 -2.48 -12.66
C GLN A 59 18.35 -3.31 -13.51
N LYS A 60 19.15 -4.19 -12.88
CA LYS A 60 20.00 -5.13 -13.62
C LYS A 60 19.17 -6.14 -14.41
N CYS A 61 18.09 -6.70 -13.79
CA CYS A 61 17.17 -7.59 -14.48
C CYS A 61 16.64 -6.96 -15.75
N ARG A 62 16.13 -5.69 -15.66
CA ARG A 62 15.63 -4.96 -16.82
C ARG A 62 16.66 -4.81 -17.95
N ASN A 63 17.92 -4.63 -17.62
CA ASN A 63 18.98 -4.51 -18.64
C ASN A 63 19.19 -5.82 -19.43
N PHE A 64 18.89 -6.96 -18.82
CA PHE A 64 18.95 -8.28 -19.48
C PHE A 64 17.64 -8.66 -20.16
N THR A 65 16.51 -8.19 -19.64
CA THR A 65 15.17 -8.50 -20.12
C THR A 65 14.36 -7.20 -20.34
N PRO A 66 14.71 -6.39 -21.35
CA PRO A 66 14.12 -5.06 -21.53
C PRO A 66 12.62 -5.12 -21.89
N ASP A 67 12.16 -6.20 -22.48
CA ASP A 67 10.76 -6.36 -22.91
C ASP A 67 9.84 -6.84 -21.76
N GLU A 68 10.40 -7.22 -20.63
CA GLU A 68 9.66 -7.72 -19.48
C GLU A 68 9.15 -6.59 -18.58
N ALA A 69 7.84 -6.56 -18.31
CA ALA A 69 7.22 -5.59 -17.41
C ALA A 69 7.52 -5.86 -15.92
N THR A 70 7.80 -7.10 -15.56
CA THR A 70 8.00 -7.54 -14.16
C THR A 70 9.00 -6.68 -13.38
N PRO A 71 10.21 -6.36 -13.91
CA PRO A 71 11.16 -5.52 -13.18
C PRO A 71 10.62 -4.13 -12.86
N LEU A 72 9.88 -3.52 -13.77
CA LEU A 72 9.29 -2.19 -13.55
C LEU A 72 8.19 -2.22 -12.50
N VAL A 73 7.35 -3.25 -12.51
CA VAL A 73 6.28 -3.42 -11.52
C VAL A 73 6.85 -3.60 -10.12
N GLU A 74 7.88 -4.45 -9.98
CA GLU A 74 8.50 -4.69 -8.68
C GLU A 74 9.28 -3.47 -8.17
N MET A 75 10.00 -2.76 -9.07
CA MET A 75 10.62 -1.47 -8.70
C MET A 75 9.58 -0.45 -8.25
N ALA A 76 8.46 -0.34 -8.96
CA ALA A 76 7.39 0.59 -8.58
C ALA A 76 6.75 0.22 -7.23
N SER A 77 6.60 -1.06 -6.94
CA SER A 77 6.11 -1.52 -5.63
C SER A 77 7.05 -1.09 -4.51
N ILE A 78 8.35 -1.36 -4.67
CA ILE A 78 9.37 -0.98 -3.67
C ILE A 78 9.42 0.54 -3.49
N LEU A 79 9.40 1.32 -4.58
CA LEU A 79 9.39 2.79 -4.52
C LEU A 79 8.13 3.32 -3.82
N ALA A 80 6.97 2.71 -4.06
CA ALA A 80 5.74 3.06 -3.38
C ALA A 80 5.82 2.78 -1.87
N ASP A 81 6.44 1.65 -1.48
CA ASP A 81 6.69 1.32 -0.07
C ASP A 81 7.65 2.29 0.59
N MET A 82 8.63 2.81 -0.15
CA MET A 82 9.54 3.86 0.30
C MET A 82 8.89 5.26 0.35
N GLY A 83 7.71 5.46 -0.27
CA GLY A 83 7.04 6.76 -0.38
C GLY A 83 7.48 7.60 -1.58
N GLU A 84 8.26 7.03 -2.50
CA GLU A 84 8.71 7.69 -3.73
C GLU A 84 7.66 7.51 -4.85
N TYR A 85 6.46 8.07 -4.62
CA TYR A 85 5.29 7.82 -5.47
C TYR A 85 5.43 8.36 -6.89
N GLU A 86 6.09 9.50 -7.08
CA GLU A 86 6.30 10.07 -8.42
C GLU A 86 7.20 9.17 -9.28
N GLU A 87 8.25 8.60 -8.67
CA GLU A 87 9.15 7.70 -9.37
C GLU A 87 8.47 6.35 -9.63
N ALA A 88 7.69 5.84 -8.67
CA ALA A 88 6.88 4.64 -8.85
C ALA A 88 5.87 4.81 -9.99
N GLN A 89 5.22 5.96 -10.08
CA GLN A 89 4.31 6.30 -11.17
C GLN A 89 5.03 6.26 -12.51
N ARG A 90 6.18 6.94 -12.63
CA ARG A 90 6.98 6.95 -13.87
C ARG A 90 7.35 5.55 -14.33
N ARG A 91 7.73 4.64 -13.41
CA ARG A 91 8.06 3.26 -13.74
C ARG A 91 6.86 2.48 -14.28
N LEU A 92 5.68 2.71 -13.73
CA LEU A 92 4.45 2.05 -14.21
C LEU A 92 3.96 2.64 -15.53
N GLU A 93 4.07 3.94 -15.72
CA GLU A 93 3.68 4.60 -16.97
C GLU A 93 4.57 4.19 -18.14
N SER A 94 5.87 3.98 -17.91
CA SER A 94 6.78 3.50 -18.96
C SER A 94 6.39 2.13 -19.53
N ILE A 95 5.72 1.26 -18.73
CA ILE A 95 5.19 -0.02 -19.23
C ILE A 95 4.14 0.21 -20.35
N LEU A 96 3.30 1.23 -20.15
CA LEU A 96 2.25 1.58 -21.11
C LEU A 96 2.83 2.33 -22.33
N GLU A 97 3.81 3.21 -22.11
CA GLU A 97 4.47 3.99 -23.17
C GLU A 97 5.32 3.11 -24.08
N GLU A 98 6.02 2.13 -23.53
CA GLU A 98 6.85 1.19 -24.28
C GLU A 98 6.02 0.05 -24.92
N ASN A 99 4.68 0.04 -24.74
CA ASN A 99 3.76 -1.00 -25.25
C ASN A 99 4.24 -2.43 -24.95
N MET A 100 4.71 -2.66 -23.73
CA MET A 100 5.17 -3.98 -23.29
C MET A 100 4.04 -5.00 -23.36
N ASP A 101 4.35 -6.23 -23.77
CA ASP A 101 3.39 -7.32 -23.70
C ASP A 101 3.18 -7.78 -22.28
N VAL A 102 2.02 -7.44 -21.72
CA VAL A 102 1.69 -7.71 -20.33
C VAL A 102 0.53 -8.71 -20.25
N PRO A 103 0.72 -9.87 -19.60
CA PRO A 103 -0.36 -10.81 -19.35
C PRO A 103 -1.54 -10.14 -18.61
N THR A 104 -2.78 -10.54 -18.93
CA THR A 104 -3.99 -9.94 -18.37
C THR A 104 -4.00 -9.93 -16.83
N SER A 105 -3.43 -10.94 -16.19
CA SER A 105 -3.30 -11.02 -14.73
C SER A 105 -2.39 -9.94 -14.15
N GLN A 106 -1.29 -9.65 -14.82
CA GLN A 106 -0.38 -8.56 -14.42
C GLN A 106 -0.96 -7.18 -14.73
N PHE A 107 -1.69 -7.05 -15.82
CA PHE A 107 -2.33 -5.78 -16.21
C PHE A 107 -3.28 -5.26 -15.13
N THR A 108 -4.08 -6.14 -14.50
CA THR A 108 -4.94 -5.76 -13.38
C THR A 108 -4.13 -5.27 -12.17
N ARG A 109 -3.01 -5.93 -11.85
CA ARG A 109 -2.09 -5.51 -10.78
C ARG A 109 -1.47 -4.15 -11.07
N ILE A 110 -0.99 -3.95 -12.31
CA ILE A 110 -0.37 -2.69 -12.75
C ILE A 110 -1.37 -1.53 -12.64
N ASN A 111 -2.58 -1.68 -13.16
CA ASN A 111 -3.61 -0.64 -13.07
C ASN A 111 -4.02 -0.35 -11.63
N GLY A 112 -4.14 -1.38 -10.79
CA GLY A 112 -4.42 -1.20 -9.37
C GLY A 112 -3.34 -0.39 -8.67
N LEU A 113 -2.08 -0.76 -8.86
CA LEU A 113 -0.93 -0.07 -8.29
C LEU A 113 -0.79 1.36 -8.86
N LEU A 114 -0.97 1.54 -10.16
CA LEU A 114 -0.90 2.86 -10.81
C LEU A 114 -1.96 3.83 -10.25
N ASN A 115 -3.19 3.36 -10.05
CA ASN A 115 -4.25 4.18 -9.45
C ASN A 115 -3.92 4.59 -8.01
N LEU A 116 -3.37 3.67 -7.21
CA LEU A 116 -2.94 3.96 -5.83
C LEU A 116 -1.79 4.97 -5.81
N VAL A 117 -0.79 4.76 -6.64
CA VAL A 117 0.41 5.61 -6.73
C VAL A 117 0.06 7.00 -7.24
N ARG A 118 -0.77 7.13 -8.29
CA ARG A 118 -1.27 8.42 -8.78
C ARG A 118 -2.03 9.20 -7.70
N ALA A 119 -2.91 8.53 -6.96
CA ALA A 119 -3.63 9.16 -5.87
C ALA A 119 -2.69 9.63 -4.75
N ALA A 120 -1.61 8.89 -4.49
CA ALA A 120 -0.60 9.24 -3.50
C ALA A 120 0.34 10.35 -4.01
N ALA A 121 0.73 10.34 -5.28
CA ALA A 121 1.59 11.35 -5.90
C ALA A 121 0.93 12.75 -5.98
N LEU A 122 -0.41 12.81 -6.00
CA LEU A 122 -1.15 14.08 -5.93
C LEU A 122 -1.09 14.76 -4.54
N GLN A 123 -0.57 14.07 -3.52
CA GLN A 123 -0.35 14.67 -2.21
C GLN A 123 0.89 15.58 -2.26
N ASP A 124 0.88 16.65 -1.46
CA ASP A 124 2.08 17.48 -1.32
C ASP A 124 3.24 16.58 -0.84
N SER A 125 4.36 16.66 -1.53
CA SER A 125 5.56 15.84 -1.22
C SER A 125 6.04 16.06 0.23
N LYS A 126 5.75 17.23 0.81
CA LYS A 126 6.02 17.56 2.22
C LYS A 126 5.09 16.82 3.20
N GLU A 127 3.92 16.37 2.75
CA GLU A 127 2.96 15.62 3.58
C GLU A 127 3.19 14.11 3.52
N ILE A 128 3.98 13.64 2.53
CA ILE A 128 4.30 12.22 2.39
C ILE A 128 5.28 11.84 3.48
N PHE A 129 4.83 11.01 4.42
CA PHE A 129 5.68 10.55 5.51
C PHE A 129 6.76 9.61 4.99
N ARG A 130 8.02 10.00 5.23
CA ARG A 130 9.22 9.22 4.92
C ARG A 130 9.91 8.83 6.23
N PRO A 131 9.93 7.54 6.57
CA PRO A 131 10.46 7.07 7.86
C PRO A 131 11.92 7.46 8.12
N TYR A 132 12.75 7.54 7.08
CA TYR A 132 14.16 7.90 7.19
C TYR A 132 14.42 9.40 7.44
N GLU A 133 13.41 10.25 7.27
CA GLU A 133 13.50 11.69 7.58
C GLU A 133 13.21 11.94 9.05
N LYS A 134 14.25 12.09 9.88
CA LYS A 134 14.14 12.26 11.35
C LYS A 134 13.32 13.50 11.78
N HIS A 135 13.27 14.53 10.95
CA HIS A 135 12.60 15.80 11.26
C HIS A 135 11.25 15.97 10.53
N HIS A 136 10.69 14.90 9.97
CA HIS A 136 9.41 15.00 9.30
C HIS A 136 8.26 15.25 10.31
N ASN A 137 7.37 16.20 10.00
CA ASN A 137 6.23 16.57 10.85
C ASN A 137 5.32 15.38 11.21
N GLY A 138 5.32 14.34 10.40
CA GLY A 138 4.59 13.09 10.64
C GLY A 138 4.98 12.41 11.96
N TRP A 139 6.20 12.56 12.44
CA TRP A 139 6.65 11.99 13.72
C TRP A 139 5.92 12.60 14.91
N GLU A 140 5.70 13.92 14.90
CA GLU A 140 4.93 14.57 15.96
C GLU A 140 3.48 14.08 15.98
N ALA A 141 2.85 13.95 14.81
CA ALA A 141 1.50 13.39 14.69
C ALA A 141 1.42 11.93 15.19
N ILE A 142 2.45 11.12 14.93
CA ILE A 142 2.56 9.76 15.45
C ILE A 142 2.62 9.78 16.98
N ARG A 143 3.51 10.57 17.59
CA ARG A 143 3.65 10.67 19.05
C ARG A 143 2.34 11.10 19.72
N GLN A 144 1.65 12.08 19.16
CA GLN A 144 0.35 12.53 19.68
C GLN A 144 -0.72 11.43 19.60
N LYS A 145 -0.66 10.61 18.55
CA LYS A 145 -1.64 9.55 18.30
C LYS A 145 -1.36 8.26 19.08
N MET A 146 -0.11 7.96 19.40
CA MET A 146 0.27 6.75 20.16
C MET A 146 -0.45 6.61 21.50
N LYS A 147 -0.87 7.74 22.09
CA LYS A 147 -1.63 7.77 23.35
C LYS A 147 -3.10 7.34 23.20
N LYS A 148 -3.60 7.18 21.98
CA LYS A 148 -5.01 6.85 21.72
C LYS A 148 -5.10 5.67 20.73
N PRO A 149 -5.97 4.68 21.00
CA PRO A 149 -6.17 3.58 20.06
C PRO A 149 -6.70 4.08 18.72
N PRO A 150 -6.40 3.40 17.61
CA PRO A 150 -6.96 3.73 16.32
C PRO A 150 -8.48 3.59 16.34
N MET A 151 -9.18 4.52 15.67
CA MET A 151 -10.64 4.46 15.55
C MET A 151 -11.03 3.38 14.52
N SER A 152 -12.06 2.60 14.83
CA SER A 152 -12.60 1.63 13.87
C SER A 152 -13.44 2.32 12.78
N GLU A 153 -13.44 1.76 11.58
CA GLU A 153 -14.26 2.26 10.46
C GLU A 153 -15.75 2.24 10.81
N ASN A 154 -16.20 1.18 11.48
CA ASN A 154 -17.59 1.03 11.91
C ASN A 154 -18.03 2.14 12.90
N PHE A 155 -17.14 2.53 13.81
CA PHE A 155 -17.43 3.60 14.75
C PHE A 155 -17.61 4.94 14.03
N ILE A 156 -16.73 5.25 13.07
CA ILE A 156 -16.82 6.47 12.27
C ILE A 156 -18.09 6.46 11.41
N PHE A 157 -18.42 5.31 10.81
CA PHE A 157 -19.66 5.13 10.06
C PHE A 157 -20.90 5.42 10.93
N LEU A 158 -20.97 4.87 12.14
CA LEU A 158 -22.06 5.12 13.08
C LEU A 158 -22.14 6.59 13.50
N MET A 159 -21.00 7.22 13.77
CA MET A 159 -20.96 8.65 14.11
C MET A 159 -21.56 9.54 13.01
N ILE A 160 -21.40 9.18 11.75
CA ILE A 160 -21.91 9.95 10.61
C ILE A 160 -23.36 9.55 10.31
N SER A 161 -23.67 8.25 10.27
CA SER A 161 -24.97 7.75 9.82
C SER A 161 -26.10 7.98 10.82
N VAL A 162 -25.83 7.80 12.13
CA VAL A 162 -26.89 7.90 13.16
C VAL A 162 -27.54 9.27 13.22
N PRO A 163 -26.80 10.40 13.30
CA PRO A 163 -27.43 11.73 13.29
C PRO A 163 -28.25 12.02 12.02
N LEU A 164 -27.75 11.58 10.86
CA LEU A 164 -28.43 11.78 9.59
C LEU A 164 -29.72 10.97 9.51
N LEU A 165 -29.69 9.70 9.96
CA LEU A 165 -30.88 8.85 9.99
C LEU A 165 -31.93 9.35 10.98
N LEU A 166 -31.51 9.83 12.15
CA LEU A 166 -32.44 10.46 13.12
C LEU A 166 -33.12 11.71 12.52
N GLY A 167 -32.35 12.50 11.76
CA GLY A 167 -32.92 13.64 11.00
C GLY A 167 -34.00 13.18 10.02
N VAL A 168 -33.73 12.12 9.23
CA VAL A 168 -34.72 11.59 8.28
C VAL A 168 -35.98 11.08 9.00
N ILE A 169 -35.82 10.36 10.12
CA ILE A 169 -36.96 9.87 10.91
C ILE A 169 -37.80 11.05 11.40
N TYR A 170 -37.16 12.08 11.94
CA TYR A 170 -37.86 13.27 12.40
C TYR A 170 -38.66 13.98 11.28
N PHE A 171 -38.02 14.20 10.12
CA PHE A 171 -38.68 14.82 8.98
C PHE A 171 -39.75 13.92 8.37
N SER A 172 -39.55 12.61 8.30
CA SER A 172 -40.53 11.68 7.72
C SER A 172 -41.87 11.64 8.50
N GLN A 173 -41.83 11.90 9.80
CA GLN A 173 -43.07 12.00 10.61
C GLN A 173 -43.98 13.14 10.16
N GLN A 174 -43.42 14.23 9.61
CA GLN A 174 -44.22 15.36 9.11
C GLN A 174 -44.91 15.04 7.78
N PHE A 175 -44.43 14.04 7.05
CA PHE A 175 -44.98 13.59 5.77
C PHE A 175 -45.75 12.26 5.90
N ALA A 176 -45.95 11.76 7.11
CA ALA A 176 -46.71 10.56 7.38
C ALA A 176 -48.16 10.76 6.93
N GLY A 177 -48.62 9.95 5.98
CA GLY A 177 -49.98 10.02 5.42
C GLY A 177 -50.06 10.42 3.94
N GLN A 178 -48.97 10.79 3.30
CA GLN A 178 -48.96 11.19 1.88
C GLN A 178 -48.87 10.01 0.87
N GLY A 179 -49.11 8.77 1.30
CA GLY A 179 -49.21 7.59 0.42
C GLY A 179 -47.87 7.00 -0.02
N TRP A 180 -47.91 6.11 -1.03
CA TRP A 180 -46.76 5.33 -1.52
C TRP A 180 -45.57 6.16 -2.01
N GLY A 181 -45.81 7.34 -2.56
CA GLY A 181 -44.76 8.24 -3.06
C GLY A 181 -43.83 8.74 -1.94
N SER A 182 -44.39 9.05 -0.78
CA SER A 182 -43.59 9.46 0.39
C SER A 182 -42.73 8.34 0.93
N PHE A 183 -43.24 7.11 0.95
CA PHE A 183 -42.48 5.93 1.38
C PHE A 183 -41.27 5.65 0.44
N CYS A 184 -41.49 5.68 -0.87
CA CYS A 184 -40.41 5.48 -1.85
C CYS A 184 -39.36 6.58 -1.74
N LEU A 185 -39.75 7.83 -1.58
CA LEU A 185 -38.80 8.93 -1.42
C LEU A 185 -37.95 8.79 -0.15
N THR A 186 -38.60 8.48 0.98
CA THR A 186 -37.87 8.27 2.25
C THR A 186 -36.90 7.12 2.15
N SER A 187 -37.28 6.02 1.51
CA SER A 187 -36.38 4.86 1.31
C SER A 187 -35.18 5.20 0.45
N LEU A 188 -35.35 5.99 -0.61
CA LEU A 188 -34.25 6.48 -1.45
C LEU A 188 -33.31 7.39 -0.67
N VAL A 189 -33.84 8.28 0.16
CA VAL A 189 -33.03 9.17 1.01
C VAL A 189 -32.22 8.37 2.02
N ILE A 190 -32.79 7.36 2.66
CA ILE A 190 -32.10 6.46 3.59
C ILE A 190 -30.96 5.73 2.86
N LEU A 191 -31.24 5.17 1.69
CA LEU A 191 -30.23 4.47 0.88
C LEU A 191 -29.07 5.43 0.53
N PHE A 192 -29.39 6.64 0.09
CA PHE A 192 -28.37 7.65 -0.22
C PHE A 192 -27.52 8.01 1.00
N ILE A 193 -28.15 8.20 2.17
CA ILE A 193 -27.44 8.48 3.43
C ILE A 193 -26.48 7.35 3.80
N VAL A 194 -26.93 6.10 3.69
CA VAL A 194 -26.09 4.94 4.00
C VAL A 194 -24.87 4.88 3.07
N LEU A 195 -25.08 5.01 1.76
CA LEU A 195 -23.98 4.99 0.77
C LEU A 195 -23.03 6.18 0.96
N PHE A 196 -23.56 7.37 1.21
CA PHE A 196 -22.77 8.57 1.50
C PHE A 196 -21.95 8.39 2.79
N SER A 197 -22.56 7.88 3.85
CA SER A 197 -21.91 7.64 5.14
C SER A 197 -20.79 6.60 5.02
N MET A 198 -21.01 5.52 4.26
CA MET A 198 -19.96 4.51 4.01
C MET A 198 -18.75 5.11 3.28
N ARG A 199 -19.02 5.90 2.23
CA ARG A 199 -17.94 6.54 1.44
C ARG A 199 -17.17 7.57 2.28
N THR A 200 -17.89 8.35 3.08
CA THR A 200 -17.31 9.38 3.94
C THR A 200 -16.54 8.74 5.10
N ALA A 201 -17.09 7.68 5.72
CA ALA A 201 -16.42 6.96 6.79
C ALA A 201 -15.07 6.37 6.36
N LYS A 202 -14.97 5.79 5.16
CA LYS A 202 -13.70 5.30 4.61
C LYS A 202 -12.65 6.41 4.48
N ARG A 203 -13.04 7.59 3.97
CA ARG A 203 -12.14 8.74 3.85
C ARG A 203 -11.67 9.23 5.22
N TRP A 204 -12.60 9.36 6.16
CA TRP A 204 -12.28 9.83 7.52
C TRP A 204 -11.46 8.80 8.29
N PHE A 205 -11.72 7.51 8.09
CA PHE A 205 -10.90 6.43 8.66
C PHE A 205 -9.44 6.55 8.26
N GLN A 206 -9.18 6.78 6.97
CA GLN A 206 -7.82 6.96 6.46
C GLN A 206 -7.16 8.24 7.02
N LEU A 207 -7.89 9.34 7.08
CA LEU A 207 -7.38 10.62 7.60
C LEU A 207 -7.08 10.55 9.10
N ILE A 208 -8.02 10.04 9.90
CA ILE A 208 -7.90 10.00 11.36
C ILE A 208 -6.82 9.01 11.81
N ASN A 209 -6.68 7.88 11.11
CA ASN A 209 -5.71 6.84 11.44
C ASN A 209 -4.40 6.97 10.64
N ARG A 210 -4.22 8.02 9.83
CA ARG A 210 -3.00 8.27 9.07
C ARG A 210 -1.72 8.16 9.91
N PRO A 211 -1.64 8.72 11.14
CA PRO A 211 -0.46 8.54 11.98
C PRO A 211 -0.19 7.08 12.38
N ALA A 212 -1.24 6.27 12.62
CA ALA A 212 -1.07 4.85 12.91
C ALA A 212 -0.53 4.08 11.70
N PHE A 213 -1.00 4.39 10.49
CA PHE A 213 -0.46 3.81 9.26
C PHE A 213 0.99 4.24 9.00
N ASN A 214 1.33 5.49 9.30
CA ASN A 214 2.70 5.98 9.20
C ASN A 214 3.62 5.28 10.21
N LEU A 215 3.14 5.01 11.42
CA LEU A 215 3.90 4.24 12.41
C LEU A 215 4.16 2.81 11.93
N LEU A 216 3.13 2.12 11.41
CA LEU A 216 3.30 0.79 10.81
C LEU A 216 4.32 0.81 9.68
N ARG A 217 4.28 1.84 8.83
CA ARG A 217 5.25 2.03 7.75
C ARG A 217 6.67 2.21 8.29
N ALA A 218 6.85 2.99 9.37
CA ALA A 218 8.15 3.15 10.02
C ALA A 218 8.66 1.84 10.62
N MET A 219 7.78 1.08 11.29
CA MET A 219 8.12 -0.24 11.83
C MET A 219 8.52 -1.23 10.73
N ASN A 220 7.78 -1.26 9.63
CA ASN A 220 8.12 -2.10 8.47
C ASN A 220 9.45 -1.68 7.85
N PHE A 221 9.70 -0.37 7.72
CA PHE A 221 10.97 0.15 7.22
C PHE A 221 12.12 -0.27 8.13
N GLU A 222 11.97 -0.14 9.45
CA GLU A 222 12.98 -0.54 10.43
C GLU A 222 13.24 -2.06 10.37
N ALA A 223 12.18 -2.86 10.35
CA ALA A 223 12.27 -4.31 10.23
C ALA A 223 12.94 -4.74 8.92
N SER A 224 12.69 -4.01 7.83
CA SER A 224 13.21 -4.35 6.50
C SER A 224 14.63 -3.84 6.26
N THR A 225 15.02 -2.70 6.80
CA THR A 225 16.34 -2.09 6.53
C THR A 225 17.37 -2.32 7.64
N GLY A 226 16.91 -2.71 8.84
CA GLY A 226 17.75 -2.76 10.04
C GLY A 226 18.21 -1.38 10.54
N HIS A 227 17.71 -0.29 9.95
CA HIS A 227 18.01 1.07 10.40
C HIS A 227 16.96 1.53 11.38
N THR A 228 17.37 1.80 12.62
CA THR A 228 16.49 2.33 13.66
C THR A 228 16.06 3.74 13.29
N VAL A 229 14.77 3.91 13.04
CA VAL A 229 14.14 5.21 12.75
C VAL A 229 13.15 5.61 13.83
N LEU A 230 12.60 4.64 14.57
CA LEU A 230 11.78 4.88 15.75
C LEU A 230 12.66 5.48 16.84
N GLN A 231 12.20 6.59 17.39
CA GLN A 231 12.91 7.24 18.49
C GLN A 231 12.60 6.46 19.77
N GLU A 232 13.64 6.10 20.51
CA GLU A 232 13.52 5.58 21.88
C GLU A 232 13.12 6.74 22.80
N ASP A 233 11.84 6.82 23.15
CA ASP A 233 11.29 7.75 24.18
C ASP A 233 10.87 6.97 25.42
#